data_5da45aa034898ecd17bad48c71c53035
#
_entry.id   5da45aa034898ecd17bad48c71c53035
#
_cell.length_a   1.000
_cell.length_b   1.000
_cell.length_c   1.000
_cell.angle_alpha   90.00
_cell.angle_beta   90.00
_cell.angle_gamma   90.00
#
_symmetry.space_group_name_H-M   'P 1'
#
loop_
_entity.id
_entity.type
_entity.pdbx_description
1 polymer ?
#
loop_
_entity_poly.entity_id
_entity_poly.type
_entity_poly.pdbx_seq_one_letter_code
_entity_poly.pdbx_strand_id
1 'polypeptide(L)'
;MRQKTKVAVAAMEDVQSAIEITASRVINFLRTTSEPTAEAAREIIDTMLAEYDCISPEGRIVASGKQAVEPHEHGAGAIERNVPIVIDIYPQSQKTGYFADMTRTVCLGTPAPAVQSMYDTVLAAQELAIAMVEPGVPCMDIHIAVRDYFQQQGYETRGQGAVFPYAEGFVHALGHGVGKQVHEAPRISEQSVDVLQVGDVITIEPGLYYQEFGAVRIEDMLLVTDTGAKNLTTFTKTFCL
;
A
#
# COMPACT_ATOMS: atom_id res chain seq x y z
N MET A 1 -10.28 -13.13 16.36
CA MET A 1 -9.46 -12.72 17.52
C MET A 1 -8.53 -11.62 16.99
N ARG A 2 -8.74 -10.36 17.43
CA ARG A 2 -8.05 -9.19 16.87
C ARG A 2 -6.55 -9.18 17.17
N GLN A 3 -6.16 -9.48 18.42
CA GLN A 3 -4.75 -9.54 18.81
C GLN A 3 -4.04 -10.75 18.23
N LYS A 4 -2.95 -10.51 17.50
CA LYS A 4 -2.15 -11.58 16.89
C LYS A 4 -1.19 -12.19 17.93
N THR A 5 -1.07 -13.50 17.89
CA THR A 5 -0.04 -14.22 18.66
C THR A 5 1.34 -13.98 18.03
N LYS A 6 2.42 -14.20 18.80
CA LYS A 6 3.79 -14.12 18.25
C LYS A 6 4.00 -15.04 17.05
N VAL A 7 3.36 -16.22 17.05
CA VAL A 7 3.43 -17.17 15.93
C VAL A 7 2.72 -16.61 14.69
N ALA A 8 1.57 -15.94 14.88
CA ALA A 8 0.85 -15.30 13.78
C ALA A 8 1.66 -14.14 13.18
N VAL A 9 2.25 -13.30 14.02
CA VAL A 9 3.12 -12.20 13.55
C VAL A 9 4.32 -12.74 12.77
N ALA A 10 5.01 -13.74 13.27
CA ALA A 10 6.14 -14.37 12.56
C ALA A 10 5.72 -14.94 11.19
N ALA A 11 4.54 -15.57 11.12
CA ALA A 11 4.01 -16.07 9.85
C ALA A 11 3.69 -14.94 8.85
N MET A 12 3.26 -13.78 9.33
CA MET A 12 3.02 -12.61 8.49
C MET A 12 4.35 -11.95 8.06
N GLU A 13 5.37 -11.92 8.93
CA GLU A 13 6.72 -11.45 8.59
C GLU A 13 7.36 -12.32 7.50
N ASP A 14 7.13 -13.64 7.51
CA ASP A 14 7.60 -14.54 6.44
C ASP A 14 6.94 -14.18 5.09
N VAL A 15 5.62 -13.92 5.08
CA VAL A 15 4.91 -13.48 3.87
C VAL A 15 5.38 -12.10 3.42
N GLN A 16 5.59 -11.17 4.37
CA GLN A 16 6.12 -9.84 4.08
C GLN A 16 7.52 -9.91 3.43
N SER A 17 8.38 -10.80 3.91
CA SER A 17 9.70 -11.02 3.32
C SER A 17 9.59 -11.54 1.88
N ALA A 18 8.64 -12.42 1.59
CA ALA A 18 8.37 -12.89 0.22
C ALA A 18 7.90 -11.75 -0.70
N ILE A 19 7.06 -10.82 -0.19
CA ILE A 19 6.64 -9.63 -0.93
C ILE A 19 7.86 -8.76 -1.29
N GLU A 20 8.75 -8.48 -0.34
CA GLU A 20 9.90 -7.59 -0.54
C GLU A 20 10.90 -8.16 -1.57
N ILE A 21 11.14 -9.46 -1.54
CA ILE A 21 11.95 -10.16 -2.55
C ILE A 21 11.27 -10.08 -3.93
N THR A 22 9.97 -10.34 -3.98
CA THR A 22 9.17 -10.27 -5.20
C THR A 22 9.18 -8.85 -5.80
N ALA A 23 8.95 -7.83 -4.98
CA ALA A 23 9.00 -6.43 -5.40
C ALA A 23 10.37 -6.03 -5.95
N SER A 24 11.46 -6.50 -5.34
CA SER A 24 12.82 -6.30 -5.86
C SER A 24 12.97 -6.88 -7.27
N ARG A 25 12.37 -8.06 -7.51
CA ARG A 25 12.42 -8.71 -8.82
C ARG A 25 11.61 -7.96 -9.86
N VAL A 26 10.42 -7.50 -9.50
CA VAL A 26 9.57 -6.66 -10.37
C VAL A 26 10.27 -5.35 -10.73
N ILE A 27 10.85 -4.65 -9.75
CA ILE A 27 11.60 -3.41 -10.00
C ILE A 27 12.80 -3.65 -10.94
N ASN A 28 13.54 -4.74 -10.74
CA ASN A 28 14.64 -5.08 -11.65
C ASN A 28 14.13 -5.37 -13.08
N PHE A 29 13.01 -6.08 -13.23
CA PHE A 29 12.36 -6.31 -14.53
C PHE A 29 12.00 -4.99 -15.20
N LEU A 30 11.34 -4.07 -14.48
CA LEU A 30 10.96 -2.75 -15.00
C LEU A 30 12.17 -1.94 -15.47
N ARG A 31 13.30 -1.99 -14.73
CA ARG A 31 14.54 -1.27 -15.09
C ARG A 31 15.23 -1.83 -16.31
N THR A 32 15.22 -3.15 -16.49
CA THR A 32 16.07 -3.85 -17.48
C THR A 32 15.34 -4.22 -18.76
N THR A 33 14.00 -4.14 -18.77
CA THR A 33 13.17 -4.46 -19.93
C THR A 33 12.87 -3.19 -20.72
N SER A 34 13.08 -3.25 -22.04
CA SER A 34 12.84 -2.09 -22.93
C SER A 34 11.37 -1.71 -23.01
N GLU A 35 10.49 -2.68 -23.07
CA GLU A 35 9.02 -2.53 -23.17
C GLU A 35 8.33 -3.42 -22.13
N PRO A 36 8.39 -3.07 -20.83
CA PRO A 36 7.74 -3.85 -19.79
C PRO A 36 6.21 -3.72 -19.90
N THR A 37 5.50 -4.82 -19.58
CA THR A 37 4.03 -4.84 -19.50
C THR A 37 3.55 -5.17 -18.10
N ALA A 38 2.34 -4.72 -17.79
CA ALA A 38 1.68 -5.01 -16.52
C ALA A 38 1.46 -6.52 -16.32
N GLU A 39 1.09 -7.24 -17.39
CA GLU A 39 0.89 -8.69 -17.39
C GLU A 39 2.18 -9.42 -17.04
N ALA A 40 3.30 -9.09 -17.71
CA ALA A 40 4.59 -9.72 -17.45
C ALA A 40 5.10 -9.44 -16.01
N ALA A 41 4.88 -8.23 -15.50
CA ALA A 41 5.21 -7.91 -14.12
C ALA A 41 4.37 -8.74 -13.12
N ARG A 42 3.06 -8.91 -13.37
CA ARG A 42 2.19 -9.75 -12.53
C ARG A 42 2.53 -11.24 -12.62
N GLU A 43 2.96 -11.73 -13.78
CA GLU A 43 3.44 -13.12 -13.93
C GLU A 43 4.72 -13.36 -13.09
N ILE A 44 5.62 -12.37 -13.03
CA ILE A 44 6.77 -12.41 -12.13
C ILE A 44 6.32 -12.46 -10.67
N ILE A 45 5.32 -11.65 -10.28
CA ILE A 45 4.77 -11.68 -8.92
C ILE A 45 4.27 -13.09 -8.57
N ASP A 46 3.40 -13.67 -9.42
CA ASP A 46 2.82 -15.00 -9.17
C ASP A 46 3.91 -16.08 -9.07
N THR A 47 4.88 -16.04 -9.99
CA THR A 47 5.97 -17.03 -10.03
C THR A 47 6.83 -16.95 -8.76
N MET A 48 7.21 -15.74 -8.36
CA MET A 48 8.05 -15.54 -7.17
C MET A 48 7.31 -15.91 -5.89
N LEU A 49 6.04 -15.51 -5.74
CA LEU A 49 5.25 -15.84 -4.56
C LEU A 49 5.03 -17.35 -4.41
N ALA A 50 4.87 -18.08 -5.53
CA ALA A 50 4.75 -19.53 -5.51
C ALA A 50 5.99 -20.24 -4.94
N GLU A 51 7.20 -19.68 -5.13
CA GLU A 51 8.45 -20.20 -4.54
C GLU A 51 8.44 -20.13 -2.99
N TYR A 52 7.60 -19.28 -2.42
CA TYR A 52 7.43 -19.07 -0.96
C TYR A 52 6.12 -19.69 -0.42
N ASP A 53 5.49 -20.60 -1.16
CA ASP A 53 4.18 -21.18 -0.81
C ASP A 53 3.10 -20.10 -0.57
N CYS A 54 3.15 -19.01 -1.33
CA CYS A 54 2.18 -17.90 -1.29
C CYS A 54 1.38 -17.85 -2.59
N ILE A 55 0.15 -17.39 -2.49
CA ILE A 55 -0.78 -17.16 -3.61
C ILE A 55 -1.41 -15.78 -3.48
N SER A 56 -1.93 -15.24 -4.59
CA SER A 56 -2.64 -13.96 -4.62
C SER A 56 -4.15 -14.19 -4.89
N PRO A 57 -4.93 -14.67 -3.90
CA PRO A 57 -6.33 -15.06 -4.13
C PRO A 57 -7.24 -13.88 -4.45
N GLU A 58 -6.89 -12.68 -3.98
CA GLU A 58 -7.63 -11.44 -4.21
C GLU A 58 -7.01 -10.56 -5.30
N GLY A 59 -5.91 -11.00 -5.91
CA GLY A 59 -5.22 -10.32 -6.99
C GLY A 59 -3.89 -9.68 -6.59
N ARG A 60 -3.39 -8.81 -7.45
CA ARG A 60 -2.19 -7.97 -7.30
C ARG A 60 -2.26 -6.88 -8.37
N ILE A 61 -1.68 -5.73 -8.09
CA ILE A 61 -1.78 -4.55 -8.94
C ILE A 61 -0.39 -4.20 -9.49
N VAL A 62 -0.33 -3.94 -10.80
CA VAL A 62 0.78 -3.24 -11.46
C VAL A 62 0.14 -2.30 -12.48
N ALA A 63 -0.22 -1.12 -12.04
CA ALA A 63 -0.95 -0.14 -12.84
C ALA A 63 -0.13 1.14 -13.05
N SER A 64 -0.06 1.65 -14.28
CA SER A 64 0.70 2.86 -14.61
C SER A 64 -0.19 4.01 -15.08
N GLY A 65 0.23 5.24 -14.74
CA GLY A 65 -0.42 6.46 -15.19
C GLY A 65 -1.91 6.50 -14.84
N LYS A 66 -2.75 6.73 -15.84
CA LYS A 66 -4.20 6.88 -15.64
C LYS A 66 -4.91 5.61 -15.16
N GLN A 67 -4.35 4.43 -15.43
CA GLN A 67 -4.95 3.18 -14.96
C GLN A 67 -4.89 3.10 -13.42
N ALA A 68 -3.82 3.61 -12.82
CA ALA A 68 -3.64 3.60 -11.37
C ALA A 68 -4.63 4.51 -10.61
N VAL A 69 -5.40 5.36 -11.30
CA VAL A 69 -6.38 6.27 -10.65
C VAL A 69 -7.55 5.51 -10.05
N GLU A 70 -7.92 4.36 -10.60
CA GLU A 70 -8.82 3.41 -9.95
C GLU A 70 -8.00 2.53 -8.99
N PRO A 71 -8.18 2.66 -7.66
CA PRO A 71 -7.30 1.99 -6.67
C PRO A 71 -7.21 0.48 -6.79
N HIS A 72 -8.22 -0.19 -7.36
CA HIS A 72 -8.28 -1.64 -7.54
C HIS A 72 -8.00 -2.10 -8.97
N GLU A 73 -7.62 -1.20 -9.89
CA GLU A 73 -7.29 -1.57 -11.26
C GLU A 73 -5.97 -2.34 -11.32
N HIS A 74 -6.03 -3.55 -11.85
CA HIS A 74 -4.87 -4.45 -11.91
C HIS A 74 -3.79 -3.98 -12.88
N GLY A 75 -4.12 -3.05 -13.77
CA GLY A 75 -3.27 -2.57 -14.86
C GLY A 75 -3.27 -3.50 -16.09
N ALA A 76 -3.01 -2.96 -17.25
CA ALA A 76 -2.96 -3.72 -18.52
C ALA A 76 -2.02 -3.06 -19.54
N GLY A 77 -1.39 -3.89 -20.40
CA GLY A 77 -0.57 -3.44 -21.51
C GLY A 77 0.78 -2.87 -21.10
N ALA A 78 1.31 -1.98 -21.93
CA ALA A 78 2.64 -1.39 -21.73
C ALA A 78 2.68 -0.50 -20.51
N ILE A 79 3.74 -0.63 -19.71
CA ILE A 79 4.05 0.27 -18.60
C ILE A 79 4.57 1.59 -19.14
N GLU A 80 3.88 2.68 -18.79
CA GLU A 80 4.24 4.02 -19.24
C GLU A 80 5.49 4.55 -18.52
N ARG A 81 6.30 5.36 -19.23
CA ARG A 81 7.46 6.05 -18.64
C ARG A 81 7.11 7.45 -18.18
N ASN A 82 7.86 7.93 -17.19
CA ASN A 82 7.73 9.27 -16.61
C ASN A 82 6.40 9.54 -15.88
N VAL A 83 5.64 8.48 -15.59
CA VAL A 83 4.40 8.51 -14.81
C VAL A 83 4.51 7.58 -13.61
N PRO A 84 3.67 7.73 -12.57
CA PRO A 84 3.67 6.81 -11.44
C PRO A 84 3.19 5.41 -11.86
N ILE A 85 3.81 4.39 -11.27
CA ILE A 85 3.47 2.98 -11.41
C ILE A 85 3.18 2.47 -10.01
N VAL A 86 1.94 2.12 -9.72
CA VAL A 86 1.53 1.50 -8.46
C VAL A 86 1.74 0.00 -8.56
N ILE A 87 2.52 -0.54 -7.63
CA ILE A 87 2.79 -1.98 -7.45
C ILE A 87 2.26 -2.35 -6.07
N ASP A 88 1.22 -3.18 -6.04
CA ASP A 88 0.53 -3.57 -4.82
C ASP A 88 0.41 -5.09 -4.75
N ILE A 89 0.98 -5.69 -3.69
CA ILE A 89 1.21 -7.12 -3.54
C ILE A 89 0.71 -7.56 -2.17
N TYR A 90 -0.42 -8.33 -2.14
CA TYR A 90 -1.11 -8.77 -0.93
C TYR A 90 -1.38 -10.29 -0.93
N PRO A 91 -0.33 -11.11 -0.86
CA PRO A 91 -0.45 -12.57 -0.93
C PRO A 91 -0.88 -13.20 0.38
N GLN A 92 -1.38 -14.43 0.25
CA GLN A 92 -1.70 -15.32 1.35
C GLN A 92 -0.76 -16.52 1.39
N SER A 93 -0.21 -16.83 2.55
CA SER A 93 0.53 -18.09 2.77
C SER A 93 -0.41 -19.29 2.71
N GLN A 94 -0.14 -20.25 1.85
CA GLN A 94 -0.90 -21.52 1.77
C GLN A 94 -0.71 -22.39 3.03
N LYS A 95 0.44 -22.27 3.70
CA LYS A 95 0.72 -23.02 4.94
C LYS A 95 -0.04 -22.49 6.13
N THR A 96 -0.02 -21.17 6.31
CA THR A 96 -0.54 -20.55 7.53
C THR A 96 -1.86 -19.84 7.32
N GLY A 97 -2.23 -19.54 6.05
CA GLY A 97 -3.40 -18.77 5.66
C GLY A 97 -3.37 -17.31 6.12
N TYR A 98 -2.23 -16.78 6.60
CA TYR A 98 -2.07 -15.36 6.89
C TYR A 98 -1.71 -14.59 5.62
N PHE A 99 -2.23 -13.36 5.54
CA PHE A 99 -1.86 -12.37 4.54
C PHE A 99 -0.71 -11.49 5.04
N ALA A 100 -0.03 -10.84 4.10
CA ALA A 100 0.71 -9.61 4.29
C ALA A 100 0.38 -8.66 3.13
N ASP A 101 0.79 -7.39 3.26
CA ASP A 101 0.37 -6.34 2.34
C ASP A 101 1.44 -5.27 2.18
N MET A 102 1.67 -4.83 0.95
CA MET A 102 2.61 -3.76 0.64
C MET A 102 2.32 -3.12 -0.70
N THR A 103 2.14 -1.81 -0.70
CA THR A 103 2.15 -0.99 -1.93
C THR A 103 3.41 -0.15 -2.03
N ARG A 104 3.98 -0.09 -3.24
CA ARG A 104 5.01 0.89 -3.63
C ARG A 104 4.59 1.58 -4.93
N THR A 105 4.84 2.87 -4.98
CA THR A 105 4.77 3.62 -6.24
C THR A 105 6.17 3.94 -6.72
N VAL A 106 6.44 3.63 -7.99
CA VAL A 106 7.73 3.91 -8.65
C VAL A 106 7.51 4.64 -9.97
N CYS A 107 8.56 5.23 -10.53
CA CYS A 107 8.54 5.90 -11.82
C CYS A 107 9.73 5.46 -12.67
N LEU A 108 9.48 5.02 -13.90
CA LEU A 108 10.53 4.73 -14.88
C LEU A 108 10.93 6.01 -15.62
N GLY A 109 12.05 6.62 -15.22
CA GLY A 109 12.55 7.86 -15.82
C GLY A 109 12.33 9.07 -14.92
N THR A 110 11.95 10.21 -15.51
CA THR A 110 11.83 11.49 -14.80
C THR A 110 10.37 11.90 -14.71
N PRO A 111 9.77 11.89 -13.52
CA PRO A 111 8.39 12.34 -13.35
C PRO A 111 8.25 13.85 -13.55
N ALA A 112 7.06 14.31 -13.89
CA ALA A 112 6.75 15.74 -13.86
C ALA A 112 6.89 16.28 -12.41
N PRO A 113 7.28 17.57 -12.22
CA PRO A 113 7.45 18.13 -10.87
C PRO A 113 6.20 18.00 -9.97
N ALA A 114 5.00 18.10 -10.53
CA ALA A 114 3.76 17.92 -9.80
C ALA A 114 3.60 16.47 -9.27
N VAL A 115 3.99 15.48 -10.07
CA VAL A 115 3.98 14.06 -9.68
C VAL A 115 5.02 13.76 -8.60
N GLN A 116 6.22 14.37 -8.70
CA GLN A 116 7.23 14.25 -7.64
C GLN A 116 6.71 14.87 -6.33
N SER A 117 6.13 16.06 -6.39
CA SER A 117 5.53 16.72 -5.21
C SER A 117 4.41 15.88 -4.59
N MET A 118 3.57 15.26 -5.42
CA MET A 118 2.51 14.36 -4.96
C MET A 118 3.10 13.15 -4.22
N TYR A 119 4.16 12.53 -4.77
CA TYR A 119 4.85 11.42 -4.13
C TYR A 119 5.45 11.81 -2.77
N ASP A 120 6.17 12.92 -2.71
CA ASP A 120 6.80 13.42 -1.49
C ASP A 120 5.74 13.74 -0.42
N THR A 121 4.59 14.25 -0.83
CA THR A 121 3.46 14.54 0.09
C THR A 121 2.84 13.24 0.63
N VAL A 122 2.62 12.22 -0.21
CA VAL A 122 2.10 10.92 0.24
C VAL A 122 3.09 10.24 1.19
N LEU A 123 4.38 10.30 0.90
CA LEU A 123 5.42 9.75 1.79
C LEU A 123 5.39 10.44 3.15
N ALA A 124 5.36 11.78 3.20
CA ALA A 124 5.28 12.53 4.46
C ALA A 124 3.98 12.25 5.23
N ALA A 125 2.85 12.07 4.53
CA ALA A 125 1.58 11.69 5.14
C ALA A 125 1.65 10.29 5.77
N GLN A 126 2.34 9.35 5.13
CA GLN A 126 2.55 8.01 5.69
C GLN A 126 3.43 8.06 6.94
N GLU A 127 4.51 8.81 6.91
CA GLU A 127 5.40 8.99 8.08
C GLU A 127 4.67 9.63 9.26
N LEU A 128 3.83 10.63 8.99
CA LEU A 128 2.94 11.25 9.99
C LEU A 128 2.03 10.21 10.62
N ALA A 129 1.35 9.41 9.81
CA ALA A 129 0.43 8.39 10.31
C ALA A 129 1.15 7.31 11.13
N ILE A 130 2.29 6.81 10.65
CA ILE A 130 3.10 5.79 11.34
C ILE A 130 3.53 6.30 12.72
N ALA A 131 3.93 7.56 12.83
CA ALA A 131 4.34 8.18 14.11
C ALA A 131 3.19 8.30 15.14
N MET A 132 1.93 8.23 14.67
CA MET A 132 0.75 8.25 15.55
C MET A 132 0.29 6.86 16.01
N VAL A 133 0.88 5.78 15.48
CA VAL A 133 0.44 4.42 15.80
C VAL A 133 0.93 4.02 17.19
N GLU A 134 0.03 4.08 18.17
CA GLU A 134 0.24 3.66 19.56
C GLU A 134 -1.02 2.95 20.09
N PRO A 135 -0.88 2.05 21.07
CA PRO A 135 -2.04 1.44 21.70
C PRO A 135 -2.90 2.49 22.41
N GLY A 136 -4.21 2.41 22.24
CA GLY A 136 -5.19 3.35 22.81
C GLY A 136 -5.53 4.52 21.89
N VAL A 137 -4.84 4.71 20.77
CA VAL A 137 -5.16 5.76 19.79
C VAL A 137 -6.41 5.36 18.98
N PRO A 138 -7.43 6.23 18.87
CA PRO A 138 -8.56 6.01 17.96
C PRO A 138 -8.11 5.97 16.51
N CYS A 139 -8.52 4.94 15.77
CA CYS A 139 -8.16 4.79 14.35
C CYS A 139 -8.66 5.97 13.49
N MET A 140 -9.78 6.58 13.86
CA MET A 140 -10.33 7.76 13.22
C MET A 140 -9.36 8.96 13.30
N ASP A 141 -8.69 9.16 14.43
CA ASP A 141 -7.81 10.31 14.64
C ASP A 141 -6.59 10.26 13.72
N ILE A 142 -6.06 9.08 13.46
CA ILE A 142 -4.94 8.88 12.51
C ILE A 142 -5.39 9.23 11.08
N HIS A 143 -6.58 8.75 10.67
CA HIS A 143 -7.14 9.07 9.35
C HIS A 143 -7.38 10.57 9.18
N ILE A 144 -7.97 11.22 10.18
CA ILE A 144 -8.24 12.66 10.18
C ILE A 144 -6.94 13.46 10.06
N ALA A 145 -5.90 13.10 10.79
CA ALA A 145 -4.60 13.78 10.72
C ALA A 145 -4.00 13.75 9.31
N VAL A 146 -4.07 12.59 8.62
CA VAL A 146 -3.61 12.47 7.22
C VAL A 146 -4.49 13.26 6.26
N ARG A 147 -5.82 13.20 6.42
CA ARG A 147 -6.76 13.98 5.64
C ARG A 147 -6.47 15.48 5.75
N ASP A 148 -6.31 15.96 6.96
CA ASP A 148 -6.07 17.39 7.24
C ASP A 148 -4.68 17.82 6.71
N TYR A 149 -3.68 16.95 6.79
CA TYR A 149 -2.37 17.17 6.20
C TYR A 149 -2.48 17.33 4.67
N PHE A 150 -3.18 16.43 3.96
CA PHE A 150 -3.38 16.55 2.52
C PHE A 150 -4.09 17.84 2.15
N GLN A 151 -5.13 18.24 2.90
CA GLN A 151 -5.81 19.52 2.68
C GLN A 151 -4.89 20.73 2.86
N GLN A 152 -4.02 20.72 3.87
CA GLN A 152 -3.02 21.78 4.09
C GLN A 152 -2.00 21.87 2.95
N GLN A 153 -1.70 20.73 2.30
CA GLN A 153 -0.83 20.71 1.12
C GLN A 153 -1.58 21.05 -0.19
N GLY A 154 -2.87 21.38 -0.11
CA GLY A 154 -3.68 21.79 -1.26
C GLY A 154 -4.29 20.65 -2.07
N TYR A 155 -4.26 19.40 -1.56
CA TYR A 155 -4.87 18.26 -2.22
C TYR A 155 -6.34 18.06 -1.79
N GLU A 156 -7.15 17.57 -2.72
CA GLU A 156 -8.53 17.21 -2.41
C GLU A 156 -8.60 15.97 -1.50
N THR A 157 -9.59 15.96 -0.61
CA THR A 157 -9.88 14.80 0.23
C THR A 157 -11.38 14.52 0.20
N ARG A 158 -11.76 13.29 -0.04
CA ARG A 158 -13.16 12.87 -0.05
C ARG A 158 -13.33 11.73 0.95
N GLY A 159 -14.45 11.77 1.66
CA GLY A 159 -14.82 10.69 2.57
C GLY A 159 -15.14 9.39 1.82
N GLN A 160 -15.36 8.31 2.56
CA GLN A 160 -15.80 7.03 1.99
C GLN A 160 -17.09 7.21 1.19
N GLY A 161 -17.18 6.54 0.04
CA GLY A 161 -18.30 6.67 -0.89
C GLY A 161 -17.99 7.48 -2.15
N ALA A 162 -16.73 7.81 -2.37
CA ALA A 162 -16.26 8.34 -3.63
C ALA A 162 -16.66 7.42 -4.80
N VAL A 163 -17.16 7.99 -5.89
CA VAL A 163 -17.58 7.24 -7.07
C VAL A 163 -16.49 7.36 -8.13
N PHE A 164 -15.77 6.26 -8.36
CA PHE A 164 -14.80 6.17 -9.46
C PHE A 164 -15.50 6.11 -10.81
N PRO A 165 -14.89 6.65 -11.88
CA PRO A 165 -13.55 7.27 -11.97
C PRO A 165 -13.54 8.79 -11.69
N TYR A 166 -14.54 9.35 -11.05
CA TYR A 166 -14.72 10.81 -10.92
C TYR A 166 -14.20 11.37 -9.60
N ALA A 167 -13.79 10.52 -8.66
CA ALA A 167 -13.23 10.96 -7.39
C ALA A 167 -11.73 11.20 -7.52
N GLU A 168 -11.26 12.38 -7.11
CA GLU A 168 -9.85 12.74 -7.07
C GLU A 168 -9.40 13.06 -5.63
N GLY A 169 -8.09 13.02 -5.40
CA GLY A 169 -7.48 13.28 -4.10
C GLY A 169 -7.35 12.05 -3.21
N PHE A 170 -7.50 12.20 -1.91
CA PHE A 170 -7.53 11.10 -0.94
C PHE A 170 -8.94 10.52 -0.83
N VAL A 171 -9.17 9.31 -1.34
CA VAL A 171 -10.51 8.79 -1.64
C VAL A 171 -10.88 7.49 -0.91
N HIS A 172 -9.96 6.90 -0.14
CA HIS A 172 -10.18 5.62 0.55
C HIS A 172 -9.79 5.67 2.04
N ALA A 173 -9.99 4.57 2.76
CA ALA A 173 -9.52 4.42 4.14
C ALA A 173 -7.99 4.51 4.18
N LEU A 174 -7.45 5.03 5.29
CA LEU A 174 -6.00 5.12 5.48
C LEU A 174 -5.35 3.76 5.71
N GLY A 175 -6.12 2.75 6.11
CA GLY A 175 -5.60 1.42 6.37
C GLY A 175 -6.63 0.49 7.00
N HIS A 176 -6.18 -0.73 7.22
CA HIS A 176 -7.00 -1.82 7.75
C HIS A 176 -6.15 -2.81 8.55
N GLY A 177 -6.81 -3.65 9.35
CA GLY A 177 -6.17 -4.80 9.96
C GLY A 177 -5.86 -5.89 8.92
N VAL A 178 -4.76 -6.61 9.13
CA VAL A 178 -4.35 -7.75 8.31
C VAL A 178 -4.29 -9.01 9.15
N GLY A 179 -4.69 -10.15 8.59
CA GLY A 179 -4.67 -11.42 9.29
C GLY A 179 -4.96 -12.62 8.41
N LYS A 180 -6.04 -13.34 8.70
CA LYS A 180 -6.56 -14.42 7.86
C LYS A 180 -7.40 -13.89 6.69
N GLN A 181 -7.74 -12.64 6.73
CA GLN A 181 -8.30 -11.87 5.65
C GLN A 181 -7.34 -10.71 5.37
N VAL A 182 -7.24 -10.28 4.12
CA VAL A 182 -6.44 -9.11 3.77
C VAL A 182 -7.04 -7.89 4.46
N HIS A 183 -8.35 -7.73 4.46
CA HIS A 183 -9.07 -6.67 5.15
C HIS A 183 -9.82 -7.22 6.37
N GLU A 184 -9.35 -6.90 7.58
CA GLU A 184 -10.07 -7.19 8.82
C GLU A 184 -9.99 -5.98 9.77
N ALA A 185 -10.64 -6.06 10.94
CA ALA A 185 -10.51 -5.01 11.96
C ALA A 185 -9.10 -4.96 12.58
N PRO A 186 -8.65 -3.76 12.98
CA PRO A 186 -9.33 -2.47 12.97
C PRO A 186 -9.35 -1.81 11.59
N ARG A 187 -10.32 -0.96 11.32
CA ARG A 187 -10.33 -0.12 10.14
C ARG A 187 -9.84 1.29 10.48
N ILE A 188 -8.89 1.82 9.72
CA ILE A 188 -8.37 3.16 9.91
C ILE A 188 -9.03 4.09 8.90
N SER A 189 -10.14 4.71 9.31
CA SER A 189 -10.97 5.53 8.42
C SER A 189 -11.73 6.60 9.21
N GLU A 190 -12.27 7.60 8.52
CA GLU A 190 -13.03 8.70 9.11
C GLU A 190 -14.25 8.24 9.93
N GLN A 191 -14.83 7.08 9.61
CA GLN A 191 -16.00 6.54 10.29
C GLN A 191 -15.67 5.44 11.29
N SER A 192 -14.38 5.19 11.54
CA SER A 192 -13.96 4.12 12.44
C SER A 192 -14.32 4.42 13.88
N VAL A 193 -14.82 3.42 14.58
CA VAL A 193 -15.00 3.42 16.03
C VAL A 193 -13.96 2.57 16.75
N ASP A 194 -13.02 2.02 15.99
CA ASP A 194 -11.94 1.19 16.50
C ASP A 194 -10.88 2.02 17.22
N VAL A 195 -10.26 1.38 18.22
CA VAL A 195 -9.11 1.91 18.95
C VAL A 195 -7.98 0.90 18.82
N LEU A 196 -6.77 1.32 18.51
CA LEU A 196 -5.60 0.47 18.37
C LEU A 196 -5.29 -0.29 19.66
N GLN A 197 -4.95 -1.56 19.54
CA GLN A 197 -4.59 -2.43 20.66
C GLN A 197 -3.25 -3.11 20.42
N VAL A 198 -2.50 -3.37 21.50
CA VAL A 198 -1.27 -4.16 21.40
C VAL A 198 -1.55 -5.50 20.71
N GLY A 199 -0.75 -5.85 19.71
CA GLY A 199 -0.88 -7.05 18.90
C GLY A 199 -1.77 -6.89 17.66
N ASP A 200 -2.38 -5.71 17.41
CA ASP A 200 -2.96 -5.42 16.11
C ASP A 200 -1.86 -5.39 15.03
N VAL A 201 -2.13 -6.00 13.89
CA VAL A 201 -1.33 -5.83 12.68
C VAL A 201 -2.20 -5.06 11.69
N ILE A 202 -1.71 -3.93 11.23
CA ILE A 202 -2.45 -2.97 10.41
C ILE A 202 -1.62 -2.50 9.22
N THR A 203 -2.29 -2.02 8.16
CA THR A 203 -1.65 -1.22 7.10
C THR A 203 -1.75 0.27 7.39
N ILE A 204 -0.80 1.04 6.85
CA ILE A 204 -0.87 2.49 6.70
C ILE A 204 -0.53 2.80 5.24
N GLU A 205 -1.55 3.22 4.48
CA GLU A 205 -1.53 3.27 3.01
C GLU A 205 -2.12 4.56 2.43
N PRO A 206 -1.66 5.75 2.83
CA PRO A 206 -2.17 6.97 2.21
C PRO A 206 -1.95 6.96 0.70
N GLY A 207 -2.92 7.51 -0.04
CA GLY A 207 -2.81 7.61 -1.49
C GLY A 207 -3.50 8.86 -2.05
N LEU A 208 -2.97 9.39 -3.15
CA LEU A 208 -3.52 10.49 -3.92
C LEU A 208 -3.73 10.06 -5.37
N TYR A 209 -4.91 10.36 -5.91
CA TYR A 209 -5.41 9.87 -7.19
C TYR A 209 -5.92 11.03 -8.04
N TYR A 210 -5.32 11.25 -9.22
CA TYR A 210 -5.68 12.33 -10.13
C TYR A 210 -5.63 11.88 -11.60
N GLN A 211 -6.68 12.17 -12.37
CA GLN A 211 -6.75 11.81 -13.80
C GLN A 211 -5.61 12.42 -14.63
N GLU A 212 -5.13 13.58 -14.22
CA GLU A 212 -4.03 14.28 -14.88
C GLU A 212 -2.67 13.64 -14.56
N PHE A 213 -2.46 13.16 -13.33
CA PHE A 213 -1.14 12.78 -12.81
C PHE A 213 -0.96 11.28 -12.63
N GLY A 214 -2.04 10.51 -12.63
CA GLY A 214 -2.03 9.12 -12.16
C GLY A 214 -2.23 9.04 -10.65
N ALA A 215 -1.69 7.99 -10.02
CA ALA A 215 -1.85 7.78 -8.59
C ALA A 215 -0.52 7.49 -7.88
N VAL A 216 -0.47 7.88 -6.61
CA VAL A 216 0.58 7.48 -5.66
C VAL A 216 -0.08 6.84 -4.45
N ARG A 217 0.33 5.61 -4.11
CA ARG A 217 0.03 4.92 -2.84
C ARG A 217 1.33 4.35 -2.28
N ILE A 218 1.56 4.57 -1.00
CA ILE A 218 2.71 4.01 -0.28
C ILE A 218 2.17 3.33 0.97
N GLU A 219 2.41 2.05 1.12
CA GLU A 219 1.85 1.21 2.16
C GLU A 219 2.90 0.43 2.90
N ASP A 220 2.82 0.45 4.22
CA ASP A 220 3.56 -0.41 5.11
C ASP A 220 2.62 -1.16 6.05
N MET A 221 3.00 -2.38 6.40
CA MET A 221 2.35 -3.19 7.44
C MET A 221 3.04 -3.00 8.78
N LEU A 222 2.28 -2.71 9.83
CA LEU A 222 2.76 -2.36 11.16
C LEU A 222 2.19 -3.30 12.22
N LEU A 223 3.01 -3.67 13.20
CA LEU A 223 2.58 -4.31 14.45
C LEU A 223 2.48 -3.25 15.55
N VAL A 224 1.32 -3.12 16.17
CA VAL A 224 1.14 -2.28 17.36
C VAL A 224 1.79 -2.98 18.56
N THR A 225 2.76 -2.31 19.18
CA THR A 225 3.53 -2.79 20.35
C THR A 225 3.06 -2.10 21.64
N ASP A 226 3.65 -2.44 22.77
CA ASP A 226 3.32 -1.80 24.04
C ASP A 226 3.68 -0.29 24.09
N THR A 227 4.58 0.16 23.22
CA THR A 227 5.16 1.52 23.26
C THR A 227 5.14 2.24 21.91
N GLY A 228 4.30 1.82 20.97
CA GLY A 228 4.20 2.40 19.63
C GLY A 228 4.00 1.35 18.57
N ALA A 229 4.71 1.44 17.43
CA ALA A 229 4.61 0.49 16.33
C ALA A 229 5.98 -0.08 15.95
N LYS A 230 5.97 -1.37 15.53
CA LYS A 230 7.07 -1.99 14.76
C LYS A 230 6.66 -2.03 13.30
N ASN A 231 7.40 -1.34 12.43
CA ASN A 231 7.21 -1.51 10.99
C ASN A 231 7.70 -2.90 10.57
N LEU A 232 6.82 -3.70 9.96
CA LEU A 232 7.10 -5.03 9.44
C LEU A 232 7.57 -4.98 7.98
N THR A 233 7.36 -3.85 7.30
CA THR A 233 7.79 -3.60 5.93
C THR A 233 9.09 -2.83 5.92
N THR A 234 10.16 -3.45 5.41
CA THR A 234 11.50 -2.84 5.36
C THR A 234 11.91 -2.39 3.97
N PHE A 235 11.07 -2.66 2.96
CA PHE A 235 11.35 -2.35 1.57
C PHE A 235 11.45 -0.84 1.30
N THR A 236 12.45 -0.46 0.50
CA THR A 236 12.73 0.95 0.18
C THR A 236 11.53 1.68 -0.44
N LYS A 237 11.44 2.98 -0.16
CA LYS A 237 10.47 3.92 -0.73
C LYS A 237 11.13 4.80 -1.80
N THR A 238 11.84 4.20 -2.74
CA THR A 238 12.51 4.91 -3.84
C THR A 238 11.53 5.13 -4.98
N PHE A 239 11.28 6.39 -5.36
CA PHE A 239 10.35 6.72 -6.43
C PHE A 239 10.94 6.53 -7.82
N CYS A 240 12.06 7.18 -8.13
CA CYS A 240 12.66 7.12 -9.46
C CYS A 240 13.57 5.88 -9.62
N LEU A 241 13.35 5.13 -10.69
CA LEU A 241 14.11 3.94 -11.04
C LEU A 241 15.16 4.20 -12.11
#